data_60099ac4acc4c7394d94212b18a92700
#
_entry.id   60099ac4acc4c7394d94212b18a92700
#
_cell.length_a   1.000
_cell.length_b   1.000
_cell.length_c   1.000
_cell.angle_alpha   90.00
_cell.angle_beta   90.00
_cell.angle_gamma   90.00
#
_symmetry.space_group_name_H-M   'P 1'
#
loop_
_entity.id
_entity.type
_entity.pdbx_description
1 polymer ?
#
loop_
_entity_poly.entity_id
_entity_poly.type
_entity_poly.pdbx_seq_one_letter_code
_entity_poly.pdbx_strand_id
1 'polypeptide(L)'
;MLIHRSMDRRYLSNAYVVGDKRNGTAVFVDSGAPILPLLQWIGEQGLTATHVLRTHSHADHVKHEDELGLPVATESLQTGGLKVEAIPTPGHSADMVCFVVTDESGDELVFSGDTLFKDAVGGGDFEQIRTAVMDVYMAMPHERRVMPGHTDPSTIGREWEHNPFVRVWRGLDPEGSERVTVRGRDATLIVWSPDYDGKGKAWVRFDDGTDAIVGGSSVIRS
;
A
#
# COMPACT_ATOMS: atom_id res chain seq x y z
N MET A 1 14.58 3.50 -13.90
CA MET A 1 14.54 3.62 -12.42
C MET A 1 15.14 2.38 -11.76
N LEU A 2 15.87 2.52 -10.67
CA LEU A 2 16.40 1.41 -9.86
C LEU A 2 15.48 1.22 -8.65
N ILE A 3 15.19 -0.03 -8.25
CA ILE A 3 14.37 -0.31 -7.07
C ILE A 3 14.88 -1.54 -6.32
N HIS A 4 14.85 -1.48 -5.00
CA HIS A 4 15.09 -2.63 -4.12
C HIS A 4 14.08 -2.65 -2.98
N ARG A 5 13.65 -3.86 -2.58
CA ARG A 5 12.65 -4.08 -1.53
C ARG A 5 13.26 -4.90 -0.38
N SER A 6 12.98 -4.49 0.83
CA SER A 6 13.12 -5.31 2.04
C SER A 6 11.73 -5.58 2.62
N MET A 7 11.57 -6.71 3.32
CA MET A 7 10.30 -7.09 3.95
C MET A 7 10.56 -7.56 5.39
N ASP A 8 9.76 -7.07 6.33
CA ASP A 8 9.77 -7.56 7.72
C ASP A 8 9.10 -8.94 7.80
N ARG A 9 9.74 -9.89 8.52
CA ARG A 9 9.24 -11.27 8.61
C ARG A 9 8.07 -11.44 9.56
N ARG A 10 7.85 -10.49 10.48
CA ARG A 10 6.80 -10.55 11.50
C ARG A 10 5.54 -9.82 11.06
N TYR A 11 5.73 -8.59 10.58
CA TYR A 11 4.62 -7.73 10.15
C TYR A 11 4.34 -7.87 8.66
N LEU A 12 5.27 -8.45 7.89
CA LEU A 12 5.21 -8.59 6.43
C LEU A 12 5.11 -7.22 5.72
N SER A 13 5.51 -6.16 6.43
CA SER A 13 5.56 -4.82 5.87
C SER A 13 6.79 -4.67 4.97
N ASN A 14 6.64 -3.91 3.90
CA ASN A 14 7.66 -3.58 2.93
C ASN A 14 8.32 -2.24 3.26
N ALA A 15 9.61 -2.13 2.99
CA ALA A 15 10.32 -0.88 2.80
C ALA A 15 11.05 -0.93 1.46
N TYR A 16 11.14 0.19 0.77
CA TYR A 16 11.77 0.26 -0.55
C TYR A 16 12.87 1.31 -0.58
N VAL A 17 13.83 1.13 -1.49
CA VAL A 17 14.72 2.19 -1.96
C VAL A 17 14.48 2.36 -3.45
N VAL A 18 14.31 3.60 -3.88
CA VAL A 18 14.15 3.99 -5.28
C VAL A 18 15.32 4.91 -5.65
N GLY A 19 16.08 4.53 -6.66
CA GLY A 19 17.19 5.31 -7.20
C GLY A 19 16.91 5.77 -8.64
N ASP A 20 17.35 6.97 -8.97
CA ASP A 20 17.24 7.51 -10.34
C ASP A 20 18.13 6.73 -11.33
N LYS A 21 19.42 6.60 -10.99
CA LYS A 21 20.44 5.91 -11.79
C LYS A 21 21.61 5.49 -10.91
N ARG A 22 22.49 4.62 -11.40
CA ARG A 22 23.76 4.30 -10.71
C ARG A 22 24.58 5.56 -10.41
N ASN A 23 25.20 5.58 -9.23
CA ASN A 23 25.95 6.72 -8.68
C ASN A 23 25.11 8.01 -8.60
N GLY A 24 23.80 7.87 -8.51
CA GLY A 24 22.84 8.99 -8.44
C GLY A 24 22.22 9.15 -7.07
N THR A 25 20.97 9.61 -7.08
CA THR A 25 20.17 9.92 -5.90
C THR A 25 19.13 8.84 -5.63
N ALA A 26 18.84 8.58 -4.35
CA ALA A 26 17.78 7.67 -3.94
C ALA A 26 16.92 8.26 -2.84
N VAL A 27 15.71 7.69 -2.71
CA VAL A 27 14.81 7.88 -1.58
C VAL A 27 14.41 6.53 -0.99
N PHE A 28 14.18 6.49 0.32
CA PHE A 28 13.47 5.40 0.95
C PHE A 28 11.96 5.63 0.82
N VAL A 29 11.18 4.56 0.74
CA VAL A 29 9.73 4.60 0.95
C VAL A 29 9.43 3.66 2.09
N ASP A 30 8.96 4.23 3.19
CA ASP A 30 8.85 3.63 4.50
C ASP A 30 10.19 3.08 5.04
N SER A 31 10.20 2.70 6.30
CA SER A 31 11.40 2.19 6.99
C SER A 31 11.08 1.11 8.02
N GLY A 32 9.90 0.47 7.92
CA GLY A 32 9.46 -0.52 8.88
C GLY A 32 10.16 -1.88 8.75
N ALA A 33 10.53 -2.26 7.53
CA ALA A 33 11.28 -3.47 7.24
C ALA A 33 12.79 -3.32 7.56
N PRO A 34 13.57 -4.44 7.67
CA PRO A 34 15.00 -4.37 7.90
C PRO A 34 15.71 -3.46 6.88
N ILE A 35 16.41 -2.43 7.37
CA ILE A 35 17.08 -1.45 6.51
C ILE A 35 18.47 -1.88 6.03
N LEU A 36 19.16 -2.80 6.71
CA LEU A 36 20.51 -3.23 6.34
C LEU A 36 20.61 -3.73 4.89
N PRO A 37 19.71 -4.58 4.37
CA PRO A 37 19.77 -4.98 2.95
C PRO A 37 19.62 -3.81 1.99
N LEU A 38 18.81 -2.80 2.35
CA LEU A 38 18.59 -1.60 1.57
C LEU A 38 19.85 -0.70 1.55
N LEU A 39 20.50 -0.52 2.71
CA LEU A 39 21.74 0.25 2.84
C LEU A 39 22.90 -0.42 2.09
N GLN A 40 23.02 -1.76 2.15
CA GLN A 40 24.00 -2.50 1.36
C GLN A 40 23.79 -2.28 -0.13
N TRP A 41 22.55 -2.41 -0.61
CA TRP A 41 22.22 -2.21 -2.01
C TRP A 41 22.48 -0.76 -2.47
N ILE A 42 22.19 0.26 -1.63
CA ILE A 42 22.56 1.67 -1.87
C ILE A 42 24.07 1.77 -2.13
N GLY A 43 24.90 1.16 -1.25
CA GLY A 43 26.34 1.14 -1.41
C GLY A 43 26.81 0.46 -2.69
N GLU A 44 26.24 -0.69 -3.06
CA GLU A 44 26.55 -1.43 -4.29
C GLU A 44 26.18 -0.67 -5.57
N GLN A 45 25.12 0.15 -5.52
CA GLN A 45 24.70 0.99 -6.64
C GLN A 45 25.39 2.36 -6.65
N GLY A 46 26.14 2.71 -5.61
CA GLY A 46 26.77 4.03 -5.44
C GLY A 46 25.76 5.18 -5.22
N LEU A 47 24.58 4.86 -4.70
CA LEU A 47 23.50 5.83 -4.52
C LEU A 47 23.73 6.71 -3.29
N THR A 48 23.19 7.93 -3.32
CA THR A 48 23.09 8.84 -2.16
C THR A 48 21.62 8.97 -1.77
N ALA A 49 21.25 8.44 -0.60
CA ALA A 49 19.89 8.58 -0.07
C ALA A 49 19.67 9.99 0.49
N THR A 50 18.54 10.61 0.21
CA THR A 50 18.23 12.00 0.57
C THR A 50 17.04 12.15 1.50
N HIS A 51 16.01 11.31 1.37
CA HIS A 51 14.75 11.40 2.13
C HIS A 51 14.20 10.01 2.45
N VAL A 52 13.34 9.97 3.48
CA VAL A 52 12.38 8.90 3.71
C VAL A 52 11.00 9.44 3.33
N LEU A 53 10.34 8.83 2.35
CA LEU A 53 8.95 9.08 2.01
C LEU A 53 8.10 8.22 2.95
N ARG A 54 7.37 8.83 3.87
CA ARG A 54 6.51 8.13 4.82
C ARG A 54 5.10 8.03 4.26
N THR A 55 4.63 6.80 4.00
CA THR A 55 3.24 6.60 3.56
C THR A 55 2.25 6.88 4.68
N HIS A 56 2.55 6.46 5.91
CA HIS A 56 1.76 6.73 7.13
C HIS A 56 2.55 6.38 8.39
N SER A 57 2.02 6.70 9.57
CA SER A 57 2.74 6.66 10.85
C SER A 57 2.61 5.35 11.64
N HIS A 58 2.10 4.26 11.08
CA HIS A 58 2.06 2.97 11.78
C HIS A 58 3.47 2.44 12.04
N ALA A 59 3.66 1.82 13.22
CA ALA A 59 4.98 1.44 13.73
C ALA A 59 5.76 0.50 12.80
N ASP A 60 5.08 -0.34 12.04
CA ASP A 60 5.68 -1.25 11.07
C ASP A 60 6.04 -0.59 9.72
N HIS A 61 5.81 0.74 9.59
CA HIS A 61 6.24 1.56 8.46
C HIS A 61 7.31 2.60 8.83
N VAL A 62 7.41 3.00 10.11
CA VAL A 62 8.31 4.10 10.54
C VAL A 62 9.45 3.66 11.44
N LYS A 63 9.57 2.38 11.75
CA LYS A 63 10.43 1.79 12.79
C LYS A 63 11.88 2.25 12.79
N HIS A 64 12.47 2.47 11.63
CA HIS A 64 13.90 2.79 11.46
C HIS A 64 14.16 4.22 10.95
N GLU A 65 13.18 5.13 10.99
CA GLU A 65 13.35 6.52 10.53
C GLU A 65 14.49 7.23 11.28
N ASP A 66 14.49 7.13 12.61
CA ASP A 66 15.53 7.75 13.44
C ASP A 66 16.93 7.15 13.14
N GLU A 67 17.02 5.86 12.86
CA GLU A 67 18.27 5.17 12.53
C GLU A 67 18.81 5.61 11.17
N LEU A 68 17.93 5.88 10.19
CA LEU A 68 18.32 6.40 8.89
C LEU A 68 18.81 7.85 8.98
N GLY A 69 18.30 8.65 9.91
CA GLY A 69 18.73 10.04 10.14
C GLY A 69 18.51 10.96 8.93
N LEU A 70 17.59 10.60 8.02
CA LEU A 70 17.25 11.36 6.84
C LEU A 70 15.99 12.22 7.08
N PRO A 71 15.83 13.35 6.36
CA PRO A 71 14.59 14.10 6.36
C PRO A 71 13.40 13.20 5.96
N VAL A 72 12.32 13.25 6.75
CA VAL A 72 11.06 12.55 6.43
C VAL A 72 10.15 13.49 5.65
N ALA A 73 9.63 13.00 4.53
CA ALA A 73 8.71 13.74 3.67
C ALA A 73 7.36 13.02 3.54
N THR A 74 6.30 13.79 3.66
CA THR A 74 4.90 13.39 3.42
C THR A 74 4.26 14.26 2.31
N GLU A 75 5.07 15.12 1.70
CA GLU A 75 4.66 16.06 0.65
C GLU A 75 5.45 15.81 -0.63
N SER A 76 4.98 16.39 -1.73
CA SER A 76 5.65 16.30 -3.03
C SER A 76 7.02 16.98 -2.98
N LEU A 77 8.01 16.36 -3.61
CA LEU A 77 9.38 16.89 -3.68
C LEU A 77 10.08 16.47 -4.98
N GLN A 78 11.22 17.09 -5.23
CA GLN A 78 12.15 16.69 -6.29
C GLN A 78 13.55 16.54 -5.69
N THR A 79 14.21 15.43 -6.01
CA THR A 79 15.57 15.15 -5.53
C THR A 79 16.35 14.34 -6.58
N GLY A 80 17.53 14.83 -6.97
CA GLY A 80 18.26 14.24 -8.10
C GLY A 80 17.40 14.19 -9.35
N GLY A 81 17.37 13.03 -10.00
CA GLY A 81 16.51 12.75 -11.16
C GLY A 81 15.13 12.19 -10.80
N LEU A 82 14.73 12.23 -9.52
CA LEU A 82 13.43 11.73 -9.06
C LEU A 82 12.46 12.89 -8.79
N LYS A 83 11.28 12.83 -9.42
CA LYS A 83 10.10 13.64 -9.08
C LYS A 83 9.16 12.78 -8.23
N VAL A 84 8.80 13.25 -7.05
CA VAL A 84 7.89 12.60 -6.12
C VAL A 84 6.61 13.42 -6.02
N GLU A 85 5.49 12.83 -6.36
CA GLU A 85 4.15 13.39 -6.16
C GLU A 85 3.50 12.67 -4.96
N ALA A 86 3.04 13.44 -3.98
CA ALA A 86 2.35 12.97 -2.80
C ALA A 86 0.84 13.22 -2.95
N ILE A 87 0.04 12.16 -2.89
CA ILE A 87 -1.42 12.22 -3.06
C ILE A 87 -2.04 11.70 -1.76
N PRO A 88 -2.77 12.53 -1.00
CA PRO A 88 -3.48 12.05 0.20
C PRO A 88 -4.50 10.96 -0.16
N THR A 89 -4.45 9.85 0.54
CA THR A 89 -5.37 8.70 0.37
C THR A 89 -5.84 8.20 1.74
N PRO A 90 -6.50 9.05 2.55
CA PRO A 90 -6.96 8.68 3.88
C PRO A 90 -7.90 7.48 3.83
N GLY A 91 -8.01 6.75 4.95
CA GLY A 91 -8.91 5.60 5.09
C GLY A 91 -8.33 4.51 5.96
N HIS A 92 -7.15 3.97 5.63
CA HIS A 92 -6.40 3.07 6.51
C HIS A 92 -5.90 3.81 7.75
N SER A 93 -5.34 4.98 7.55
CA SER A 93 -5.03 5.99 8.57
C SER A 93 -5.36 7.38 8.05
N ALA A 94 -5.50 8.35 8.95
CA ALA A 94 -5.84 9.72 8.59
C ALA A 94 -4.68 10.44 7.83
N ASP A 95 -3.44 10.03 8.08
CA ASP A 95 -2.22 10.57 7.50
C ASP A 95 -1.71 9.80 6.26
N MET A 96 -2.54 8.90 5.70
CA MET A 96 -2.17 8.05 4.57
C MET A 96 -1.87 8.86 3.32
N VAL A 97 -0.70 8.60 2.72
CA VAL A 97 -0.22 9.23 1.48
C VAL A 97 0.22 8.16 0.49
N CYS A 98 -0.29 8.26 -0.73
CA CYS A 98 0.26 7.57 -1.90
C CYS A 98 1.40 8.40 -2.50
N PHE A 99 2.52 7.77 -2.84
CA PHE A 99 3.58 8.43 -3.61
C PHE A 99 3.63 7.88 -5.03
N VAL A 100 3.68 8.79 -6.00
CA VAL A 100 4.06 8.47 -7.39
C VAL A 100 5.47 9.00 -7.60
N VAL A 101 6.41 8.09 -7.83
CA VAL A 101 7.81 8.42 -8.08
C VAL A 101 8.11 8.24 -9.56
N THR A 102 8.55 9.31 -10.22
CA THR A 102 8.87 9.35 -11.65
C THR A 102 10.35 9.66 -11.83
N ASP A 103 11.06 8.93 -12.69
CA ASP A 103 12.44 9.25 -13.07
C ASP A 103 12.51 10.10 -14.36
N GLU A 104 13.74 10.53 -14.72
CA GLU A 104 13.99 11.34 -15.92
C GLU A 104 13.57 10.66 -17.23
N SER A 105 13.41 9.33 -17.26
CA SER A 105 12.95 8.58 -18.43
C SER A 105 11.41 8.54 -18.54
N GLY A 106 10.69 8.96 -17.51
CA GLY A 106 9.25 8.87 -17.40
C GLY A 106 8.76 7.50 -16.87
N ASP A 107 9.66 6.64 -16.35
CA ASP A 107 9.25 5.42 -15.65
C ASP A 107 8.62 5.79 -14.30
N GLU A 108 7.49 5.18 -13.94
CA GLU A 108 6.69 5.53 -12.77
C GLU A 108 6.45 4.33 -11.85
N LEU A 109 6.56 4.59 -10.53
CA LEU A 109 6.20 3.65 -9.47
C LEU A 109 5.17 4.29 -8.55
N VAL A 110 4.13 3.53 -8.19
CA VAL A 110 3.07 3.94 -7.26
C VAL A 110 3.26 3.20 -5.95
N PHE A 111 3.56 3.93 -4.88
CA PHE A 111 3.68 3.39 -3.52
C PHE A 111 2.36 3.62 -2.80
N SER A 112 1.57 2.57 -2.67
CA SER A 112 0.20 2.64 -2.16
C SER A 112 0.09 2.58 -0.64
N GLY A 113 1.21 2.38 0.07
CA GLY A 113 1.15 2.10 1.50
C GLY A 113 0.11 1.01 1.79
N ASP A 114 -0.75 1.26 2.76
CA ASP A 114 -1.76 0.30 3.20
C ASP A 114 -3.17 0.57 2.66
N THR A 115 -3.27 1.23 1.51
CA THR A 115 -4.57 1.47 0.85
C THR A 115 -4.92 0.38 -0.18
N LEU A 116 -4.00 0.08 -1.11
CA LEU A 116 -4.21 -0.90 -2.18
C LEU A 116 -3.13 -1.97 -2.13
N PHE A 117 -3.53 -3.23 -2.07
CA PHE A 117 -2.68 -4.41 -2.10
C PHE A 117 -2.93 -5.26 -3.34
N LYS A 118 -2.05 -6.20 -3.59
CA LYS A 118 -2.30 -7.25 -4.58
C LYS A 118 -3.48 -8.12 -4.09
N ASP A 119 -4.56 -8.13 -4.87
CA ASP A 119 -5.80 -8.88 -4.62
C ASP A 119 -6.61 -8.45 -3.37
N ALA A 120 -6.21 -7.37 -2.69
CA ALA A 120 -6.87 -6.90 -1.48
C ALA A 120 -6.79 -5.36 -1.34
N VAL A 121 -7.40 -4.84 -0.28
CA VAL A 121 -7.32 -3.43 0.13
C VAL A 121 -7.05 -3.34 1.63
N GLY A 122 -6.58 -2.19 2.11
CA GLY A 122 -6.36 -1.93 3.53
C GLY A 122 -7.63 -2.01 4.37
N GLY A 123 -7.50 -2.34 5.65
CA GLY A 123 -8.58 -2.16 6.62
C GLY A 123 -8.64 -0.71 7.10
N GLY A 124 -9.82 -0.22 7.51
CA GLY A 124 -10.01 1.13 8.01
C GLY A 124 -11.41 1.68 7.72
N ASP A 125 -11.51 2.99 7.49
CA ASP A 125 -12.76 3.63 7.09
C ASP A 125 -13.16 3.19 5.67
N PHE A 126 -14.31 2.53 5.56
CA PHE A 126 -14.74 1.89 4.32
C PHE A 126 -14.91 2.89 3.17
N GLU A 127 -15.62 3.99 3.42
CA GLU A 127 -15.93 4.96 2.36
C GLU A 127 -14.67 5.69 1.88
N GLN A 128 -13.77 6.03 2.79
CA GLN A 128 -12.49 6.67 2.43
C GLN A 128 -11.59 5.71 1.66
N ILE A 129 -11.46 4.45 2.08
CA ILE A 129 -10.68 3.44 1.33
C ILE A 129 -11.26 3.22 -0.05
N ARG A 130 -12.60 3.03 -0.16
CA ARG A 130 -13.25 2.86 -1.45
C ARG A 130 -13.03 4.05 -2.36
N THR A 131 -13.18 5.28 -1.85
CA THR A 131 -12.91 6.51 -2.60
C THR A 131 -11.45 6.59 -3.04
N ALA A 132 -10.50 6.35 -2.14
CA ALA A 132 -9.08 6.36 -2.48
C ALA A 132 -8.76 5.32 -3.58
N VAL A 133 -9.27 4.09 -3.44
CA VAL A 133 -9.01 3.03 -4.44
C VAL A 133 -9.66 3.37 -5.78
N MET A 134 -10.94 3.71 -5.80
CA MET A 134 -11.68 3.86 -7.06
C MET A 134 -11.39 5.19 -7.77
N ASP A 135 -11.26 6.30 -7.04
CA ASP A 135 -11.16 7.62 -7.63
C ASP A 135 -9.70 8.09 -7.79
N VAL A 136 -8.75 7.50 -7.03
CA VAL A 136 -7.33 7.83 -7.16
C VAL A 136 -6.57 6.71 -7.88
N TYR A 137 -6.51 5.50 -7.30
CA TYR A 137 -5.67 4.43 -7.89
C TYR A 137 -6.25 3.91 -9.21
N MET A 138 -7.53 3.60 -9.27
CA MET A 138 -8.14 3.05 -10.50
C MET A 138 -8.31 4.09 -11.62
N ALA A 139 -8.10 5.39 -11.34
CA ALA A 139 -7.99 6.44 -12.35
C ALA A 139 -6.58 6.57 -12.96
N MET A 140 -5.57 5.90 -12.40
CA MET A 140 -4.21 5.91 -12.93
C MET A 140 -4.07 5.00 -14.17
N PRO A 141 -3.07 5.23 -15.03
CA PRO A 141 -2.74 4.33 -16.14
C PRO A 141 -2.54 2.88 -15.70
N HIS A 142 -3.10 1.94 -16.44
CA HIS A 142 -3.14 0.51 -16.09
C HIS A 142 -1.74 -0.14 -16.03
N GLU A 143 -0.78 0.36 -16.79
CA GLU A 143 0.61 -0.12 -16.82
C GLU A 143 1.42 0.27 -15.58
N ARG A 144 0.96 1.22 -14.76
CA ARG A 144 1.67 1.64 -13.55
C ARG A 144 1.84 0.50 -12.58
N ARG A 145 3.08 0.34 -12.11
CA ARG A 145 3.45 -0.66 -11.11
C ARG A 145 3.08 -0.16 -9.72
N VAL A 146 2.34 -0.98 -8.96
CA VAL A 146 1.96 -0.73 -7.58
C VAL A 146 2.94 -1.44 -6.65
N MET A 147 3.53 -0.68 -5.74
CA MET A 147 4.48 -1.10 -4.71
C MET A 147 3.80 -0.93 -3.34
N PRO A 148 3.10 -1.96 -2.84
CA PRO A 148 2.28 -1.84 -1.63
C PRO A 148 3.09 -1.89 -0.34
N GLY A 149 2.49 -1.41 0.75
CA GLY A 149 3.06 -1.50 2.10
C GLY A 149 3.20 -2.94 2.60
N HIS A 150 2.37 -3.85 2.10
CA HIS A 150 2.45 -5.30 2.35
C HIS A 150 2.31 -6.08 1.04
N THR A 151 2.61 -7.38 1.05
CA THR A 151 2.51 -8.30 -0.08
C THR A 151 3.48 -8.01 -1.24
N ASP A 152 3.24 -8.64 -2.37
CA ASP A 152 4.03 -8.49 -3.58
C ASP A 152 3.56 -7.30 -4.43
N PRO A 153 4.45 -6.72 -5.25
CA PRO A 153 4.08 -5.72 -6.24
C PRO A 153 2.99 -6.21 -7.19
N SER A 154 2.23 -5.25 -7.71
CA SER A 154 1.16 -5.47 -8.68
C SER A 154 1.18 -4.39 -9.78
N THR A 155 0.09 -4.26 -10.53
CA THR A 155 -0.16 -3.14 -11.45
C THR A 155 -1.59 -2.64 -11.28
N ILE A 156 -1.84 -1.38 -11.61
CA ILE A 156 -3.20 -0.82 -11.59
C ILE A 156 -4.14 -1.67 -12.46
N GLY A 157 -3.73 -2.04 -13.66
CA GLY A 157 -4.55 -2.86 -14.56
C GLY A 157 -4.85 -4.25 -14.01
N ARG A 158 -3.89 -4.88 -13.32
CA ARG A 158 -4.16 -6.16 -12.67
C ARG A 158 -5.20 -6.02 -11.55
N GLU A 159 -5.04 -5.01 -10.69
CA GLU A 159 -6.01 -4.78 -9.61
C GLU A 159 -7.38 -4.36 -10.15
N TRP A 160 -7.44 -3.59 -11.25
CA TRP A 160 -8.67 -3.28 -11.94
C TRP A 160 -9.43 -4.53 -12.40
N GLU A 161 -8.72 -5.54 -12.94
CA GLU A 161 -9.35 -6.74 -13.51
C GLU A 161 -9.58 -7.86 -12.48
N HIS A 162 -8.74 -7.97 -11.45
CA HIS A 162 -8.72 -9.16 -10.60
C HIS A 162 -8.95 -8.91 -9.11
N ASN A 163 -8.81 -7.66 -8.62
CA ASN A 163 -9.03 -7.39 -7.20
C ASN A 163 -10.51 -7.59 -6.83
N PRO A 164 -10.85 -8.52 -5.92
CA PRO A 164 -12.26 -8.84 -5.63
C PRO A 164 -13.07 -7.64 -5.10
N PHE A 165 -12.45 -6.74 -4.34
CA PHE A 165 -13.11 -5.52 -3.85
C PHE A 165 -13.45 -4.59 -5.02
N VAL A 166 -12.48 -4.33 -5.89
CA VAL A 166 -12.65 -3.47 -7.08
C VAL A 166 -13.72 -4.05 -8.00
N ARG A 167 -13.74 -5.37 -8.23
CA ARG A 167 -14.72 -6.02 -9.09
C ARG A 167 -16.15 -5.87 -8.57
N VAL A 168 -16.36 -6.03 -7.25
CA VAL A 168 -17.68 -5.81 -6.64
C VAL A 168 -18.06 -4.33 -6.67
N TRP A 169 -17.15 -3.40 -6.37
CA TRP A 169 -17.42 -1.96 -6.47
C TRP A 169 -17.78 -1.51 -7.89
N ARG A 170 -17.26 -2.19 -8.90
CA ARG A 170 -17.61 -1.98 -10.33
C ARG A 170 -18.89 -2.69 -10.76
N GLY A 171 -19.50 -3.48 -9.89
CA GLY A 171 -20.71 -4.27 -10.22
C GLY A 171 -20.45 -5.45 -11.19
N LEU A 172 -19.18 -5.90 -11.32
CA LEU A 172 -18.80 -7.04 -12.17
C LEU A 172 -19.06 -8.38 -11.47
N ASP A 173 -18.86 -8.41 -10.15
CA ASP A 173 -19.18 -9.57 -9.32
C ASP A 173 -20.31 -9.21 -8.36
N PRO A 174 -21.20 -10.17 -8.02
CA PRO A 174 -22.25 -9.95 -7.05
C PRO A 174 -21.69 -9.80 -5.64
N GLU A 175 -22.37 -9.04 -4.80
CA GLU A 175 -22.14 -9.04 -3.36
C GLU A 175 -22.40 -10.43 -2.78
N GLY A 176 -21.56 -10.87 -1.83
CA GLY A 176 -21.80 -12.09 -1.06
C GLY A 176 -23.01 -11.96 -0.13
N SER A 177 -23.51 -13.11 0.33
CA SER A 177 -24.70 -13.18 1.20
C SER A 177 -24.52 -14.10 2.41
N GLU A 178 -23.30 -14.58 2.66
CA GLU A 178 -23.00 -15.46 3.79
C GLU A 178 -23.13 -14.71 5.11
N ARG A 179 -23.89 -15.29 6.06
CA ARG A 179 -23.99 -14.73 7.42
C ARG A 179 -22.76 -15.08 8.22
N VAL A 180 -22.21 -14.07 8.88
CA VAL A 180 -20.99 -14.16 9.69
C VAL A 180 -21.13 -13.34 10.96
N THR A 181 -20.24 -13.60 11.93
CA THR A 181 -20.10 -12.76 13.12
C THR A 181 -18.73 -12.10 13.10
N VAL A 182 -18.68 -10.79 13.33
CA VAL A 182 -17.44 -10.00 13.40
C VAL A 182 -17.38 -9.27 14.74
N ARG A 183 -16.43 -9.64 15.59
CA ARG A 183 -16.26 -9.06 16.94
C ARG A 183 -17.55 -9.09 17.78
N GLY A 184 -18.32 -10.19 17.67
CA GLY A 184 -19.59 -10.38 18.40
C GLY A 184 -20.80 -9.64 17.81
N ARG A 185 -20.70 -9.06 16.62
CA ARG A 185 -21.80 -8.43 15.87
C ARG A 185 -22.12 -9.26 14.64
N ASP A 186 -23.41 -9.43 14.36
CA ASP A 186 -23.89 -10.09 13.15
C ASP A 186 -23.66 -9.21 11.93
N ALA A 187 -23.25 -9.85 10.82
CA ALA A 187 -22.95 -9.18 9.57
C ALA A 187 -23.17 -10.12 8.37
N THR A 188 -23.20 -9.56 7.19
CA THR A 188 -23.14 -10.26 5.91
C THR A 188 -21.73 -10.10 5.33
N LEU A 189 -21.10 -11.21 4.95
CA LEU A 189 -19.84 -11.22 4.23
C LEU A 189 -20.08 -10.85 2.77
N ILE A 190 -19.60 -9.70 2.35
CA ILE A 190 -19.77 -9.15 1.00
C ILE A 190 -18.64 -9.60 0.08
N VAL A 191 -17.37 -9.46 0.54
CA VAL A 191 -16.17 -9.87 -0.18
C VAL A 191 -15.24 -10.60 0.77
N TRP A 192 -14.62 -11.66 0.27
CA TRP A 192 -13.46 -12.29 0.90
C TRP A 192 -12.31 -12.38 -0.10
N SER A 193 -11.13 -11.98 0.31
CA SER A 193 -9.93 -12.13 -0.49
C SER A 193 -8.77 -12.68 0.34
N PRO A 194 -7.86 -13.45 -0.26
CA PRO A 194 -6.56 -13.74 0.36
C PRO A 194 -5.85 -12.45 0.76
N ASP A 195 -5.11 -12.49 1.86
CA ASP A 195 -4.29 -11.38 2.31
C ASP A 195 -2.86 -11.87 2.60
N TYR A 196 -1.93 -10.94 2.73
CA TYR A 196 -0.49 -11.20 2.90
C TYR A 196 -0.17 -12.07 4.14
N ASP A 197 -0.99 -12.02 5.18
CA ASP A 197 -0.81 -12.77 6.42
C ASP A 197 -1.47 -14.17 6.40
N GLY A 198 -2.07 -14.57 5.29
CA GLY A 198 -2.79 -15.84 5.11
C GLY A 198 -4.13 -15.94 5.83
N LYS A 199 -4.60 -14.86 6.49
CA LYS A 199 -5.87 -14.85 7.24
C LYS A 199 -7.01 -14.23 6.43
N GLY A 200 -6.69 -13.60 5.32
CA GLY A 200 -7.65 -12.96 4.43
C GLY A 200 -8.04 -11.54 4.86
N LYS A 201 -8.66 -10.85 3.91
CA LYS A 201 -9.30 -9.55 4.08
C LYS A 201 -10.77 -9.68 3.73
N ALA A 202 -11.66 -9.05 4.49
CA ALA A 202 -13.10 -9.15 4.28
C ALA A 202 -13.75 -7.77 4.26
N TRP A 203 -14.64 -7.56 3.30
CA TRP A 203 -15.66 -6.53 3.39
C TRP A 203 -16.92 -7.17 3.97
N VAL A 204 -17.41 -6.59 5.06
CA VAL A 204 -18.64 -7.04 5.74
C VAL A 204 -19.62 -5.88 5.85
N ARG A 205 -20.91 -6.21 5.79
CA ARG A 205 -22.01 -5.28 6.06
C ARG A 205 -22.75 -5.72 7.32
N PHE A 206 -22.76 -4.87 8.34
CA PHE A 206 -23.50 -5.11 9.57
C PHE A 206 -25.03 -4.95 9.37
N ASP A 207 -25.82 -5.48 10.29
CA ASP A 207 -27.28 -5.41 10.22
C ASP A 207 -27.86 -3.99 10.29
N ASP A 208 -27.08 -3.04 10.82
CA ASP A 208 -27.42 -1.61 10.82
C ASP A 208 -27.10 -0.91 9.46
N GLY A 209 -26.62 -1.65 8.47
CA GLY A 209 -26.25 -1.16 7.15
C GLY A 209 -24.83 -0.59 7.07
N THR A 210 -24.04 -0.60 8.16
CA THR A 210 -22.66 -0.10 8.16
C THR A 210 -21.73 -1.09 7.47
N ASP A 211 -20.94 -0.62 6.50
CA ASP A 211 -19.89 -1.39 5.84
C ASP A 211 -18.55 -1.25 6.57
N ALA A 212 -17.74 -2.30 6.57
CA ALA A 212 -16.38 -2.29 7.12
C ALA A 212 -15.43 -3.22 6.37
N ILE A 213 -14.16 -2.84 6.27
CA ILE A 213 -13.09 -3.72 5.79
C ILE A 213 -12.28 -4.18 7.01
N VAL A 214 -12.25 -5.48 7.22
CA VAL A 214 -11.64 -6.09 8.42
C VAL A 214 -10.66 -7.20 8.04
N GLY A 215 -9.71 -7.50 8.95
CA GLY A 215 -8.89 -8.70 8.82
C GLY A 215 -9.75 -9.96 8.90
N GLY A 216 -9.50 -10.93 8.04
CA GLY A 216 -10.29 -12.16 7.96
C GLY A 216 -10.28 -12.98 9.24
N SER A 217 -9.23 -12.88 10.08
CA SER A 217 -9.16 -13.51 11.40
C SER A 217 -10.25 -13.04 12.38
N SER A 218 -10.89 -11.91 12.12
CA SER A 218 -12.01 -11.41 12.94
C SER A 218 -13.37 -11.88 12.44
N VAL A 219 -13.43 -12.59 11.32
CA VAL A 219 -14.67 -13.11 10.73
C VAL A 219 -14.88 -14.55 11.17
N ILE A 220 -15.99 -14.80 11.85
CA ILE A 220 -16.42 -16.15 12.26
C ILE A 220 -17.57 -16.55 11.34
N ARG A 221 -17.35 -17.60 10.54
CA ARG A 221 -18.36 -18.20 9.67
C ARG A 221 -19.25 -19.13 10.49
N SER A 222 -20.54 -19.09 10.27
CA SER A 222 -21.53 -19.92 10.97
C SER A 222 -21.47 -21.38 10.52
#